data_9ff1bd291d00edd57e410b7a8f92ab71
#
_entry.id   9ff1bd291d00edd57e410b7a8f92ab71
#
_cell.length_a   1.000
_cell.length_b   1.000
_cell.length_c   1.000
_cell.angle_alpha   90.00
_cell.angle_beta   90.00
_cell.angle_gamma   90.00
#
_symmetry.space_group_name_H-M   'P 1'
#
loop_
_entity.id
_entity.type
_entity.pdbx_description
1 polymer ?
#
loop_
_entity_poly.entity_id
_entity_poly.type
_entity_poly.pdbx_seq_one_letter_code
_entity_poly.pdbx_strand_id
1 'polypeptide(L)' 'MLKIAVIGGRDTVIGFRALGLETYPAADAAEAGHILRRLTRENEDYAIIYI' A
#
# COMPACT_ATOMS: atom_id res chain seq x y z
N MET A 1 -4.70 16.02 4.14
CA MET A 1 -4.92 15.59 2.76
C MET A 1 -4.87 14.06 2.70
N LEU A 2 -5.89 13.45 2.14
CA LEU A 2 -5.96 12.00 2.06
C LEU A 2 -5.02 11.46 1.00
N LYS A 3 -4.23 10.47 1.36
CA LYS A 3 -3.33 9.78 0.44
C LYS A 3 -3.83 8.37 0.22
N ILE A 4 -3.59 7.85 -0.97
CA ILE A 4 -3.99 6.48 -1.31
C ILE A 4 -2.74 5.61 -1.39
N ALA A 5 -2.72 4.54 -0.60
CA ALA A 5 -1.64 3.56 -0.60
C ALA A 5 -2.18 2.22 -1.10
N VAL A 6 -1.47 1.59 -2.01
CA VAL A 6 -1.84 0.29 -2.56
C VAL A 6 -0.85 -0.75 -2.10
N ILE A 7 -1.34 -1.79 -1.45
CA ILE A 7 -0.52 -2.91 -1.00
C ILE A 7 -0.91 -4.15 -1.80
N GLY A 8 0.04 -4.80 -2.39
CA GLY A 8 -0.25 -6.00 -3.17
C GLY A 8 0.99 -6.61 -3.80
N GLY A 9 0.80 -7.57 -4.67
CA GLY A 9 1.89 -8.19 -5.40
C GLY A 9 2.63 -7.20 -6.27
N ARG A 10 3.91 -7.47 -6.51
CA ARG A 10 4.77 -6.55 -7.25
C ARG A 10 4.18 -6.15 -8.61
N ASP A 11 3.70 -7.12 -9.36
CA ASP A 11 3.14 -6.84 -10.69
C ASP A 11 1.86 -6.02 -10.62
N THR A 12 1.08 -6.24 -9.60
CA THR A 12 -0.18 -5.51 -9.41
C THR A 12 0.08 -4.05 -9.07
N VAL A 13 1.01 -3.79 -8.15
CA VAL A 13 1.27 -2.42 -7.70
C VAL A 13 1.96 -1.57 -8.76
N ILE A 14 2.70 -2.19 -9.69
CA ILE A 14 3.34 -1.46 -10.79
C ILE A 14 2.30 -0.70 -11.62
N GLY A 15 1.17 -1.33 -11.92
CA GLY A 15 0.10 -0.69 -12.66
C GLY A 15 -0.48 0.52 -11.94
N PHE A 16 -0.67 0.40 -10.63
CA PHE A 16 -1.17 1.51 -9.82
C PHE A 16 -0.16 2.62 -9.64
N ARG A 17 1.11 2.26 -9.62
CA ARG A 17 2.18 3.26 -9.53
C ARG A 17 2.17 4.19 -10.73
N ALA A 18 1.84 3.67 -11.91
CA ALA A 18 1.74 4.47 -13.11
C ALA A 18 0.66 5.54 -13.02
N LEU A 19 -0.32 5.37 -12.12
CA LEU A 19 -1.37 6.34 -11.87
C LEU A 19 -0.98 7.40 -10.81
N GLY A 20 0.23 7.32 -10.30
CA GLY A 20 0.70 8.28 -9.31
C GLY A 20 0.34 7.95 -7.87
N LEU A 21 -0.13 6.73 -7.61
CA LEU A 21 -0.46 6.28 -6.26
C LEU A 21 0.79 5.80 -5.53
N GLU A 22 0.76 5.86 -4.19
CA GLU A 22 1.83 5.26 -3.41
C GLU A 22 1.65 3.75 -3.40
N THR A 23 2.69 3.01 -3.74
CA THR A 23 2.61 1.56 -3.86
C THR A 23 3.61 0.88 -2.94
N TYR A 24 3.16 -0.23 -2.34
CA TYR A 24 3.96 -1.01 -1.41
C TYR A 24 3.87 -2.47 -1.80
N PRO A 25 4.87 -3.00 -2.52
CA PRO A 25 4.86 -4.40 -2.89
C PRO A 25 5.07 -5.29 -1.66
N ALA A 26 4.25 -6.32 -1.54
CA ALA A 26 4.33 -7.30 -0.47
C ALA A 26 4.44 -8.68 -1.06
N ALA A 27 5.41 -9.46 -0.61
CA ALA A 27 5.63 -10.81 -1.11
C ALA A 27 4.61 -11.80 -0.53
N ASP A 28 4.10 -11.52 0.66
CA ASP A 28 3.13 -12.39 1.33
C ASP A 28 2.24 -11.58 2.28
N ALA A 29 1.28 -12.29 2.89
CA ALA A 29 0.33 -11.65 3.79
C ALA A 29 0.99 -11.07 5.04
N ALA A 30 2.05 -11.69 5.54
CA ALA A 30 2.74 -11.20 6.72
C ALA A 30 3.42 -9.86 6.43
N GLU A 31 4.06 -9.75 5.28
CA GLU A 31 4.69 -8.50 4.87
C GLU A 31 3.67 -7.41 4.63
N ALA A 32 2.55 -7.74 3.99
CA ALA A 32 1.46 -6.80 3.79
C ALA A 32 0.91 -6.29 5.12
N GLY A 33 0.78 -7.18 6.12
CA GLY A 33 0.34 -6.80 7.44
C GLY A 33 1.28 -5.84 8.14
N HIS A 34 2.59 -6.02 7.98
CA HIS A 34 3.58 -5.11 8.53
C HIS A 34 3.48 -3.72 7.91
N ILE A 35 3.32 -3.67 6.60
CA ILE A 35 3.17 -2.41 5.89
C ILE A 35 1.90 -1.69 6.34
N LEU A 36 0.81 -2.42 6.44
CA LEU A 36 -0.47 -1.87 6.88
C LEU A 36 -0.38 -1.25 8.27
N ARG A 37 0.23 -1.96 9.22
CA ARG A 37 0.42 -1.45 10.58
C ARG A 37 1.27 -0.19 10.59
N ARG A 38 2.33 -0.19 9.82
CA ARG A 38 3.23 0.95 9.74
C ARG A 38 2.52 2.19 9.21
N LEU A 39 1.75 2.04 8.15
CA LEU A 39 1.02 3.15 7.55
C LEU A 39 -0.06 3.69 8.48
N THR A 40 -0.81 2.81 9.15
CA THR A 40 -1.87 3.24 10.06
C THR A 40 -1.33 3.84 11.34
N ARG A 41 -0.14 3.41 11.77
CA ARG A 41 0.49 3.96 12.96
C ARG A 41 1.09 5.34 12.73
N GLU A 42 1.75 5.54 11.60
CA GLU A 42 2.48 6.76 11.30
C GLU A 42 1.62 7.85 10.68
N ASN A 43 0.62 7.45 9.91
CA ASN A 43 -0.24 8.38 9.19
C ASN A 43 -1.68 7.94 9.21
N GLU A 44 -2.55 8.78 9.71
CA GLU A 44 -3.99 8.51 9.73
C GLU A 44 -4.67 8.91 8.44
N ASP A 45 -3.94 9.57 7.55
CA ASP A 45 -4.50 10.15 6.32
C ASP A 45 -4.43 9.21 5.11
N TYR A 46 -4.10 7.94 5.33
CA TYR A 46 -4.05 6.98 4.24
C TYR A 46 -5.36 6.24 4.06
N ALA A 47 -5.82 6.19 2.81
CA ALA A 47 -6.81 5.21 2.39
C ALA A 47 -6.01 4.02 1.81
N ILE A 48 -6.19 2.83 2.36
CA ILE A 48 -5.39 1.68 1.98
C ILE A 48 -6.18 0.72 1.12
N ILE A 49 -5.61 0.35 -0.01
CA ILE A 49 -6.17 -0.66 -0.91
C ILE A 49 -5.28 -1.88 -0.85
N TYR A 50 -5.86 -3.00 -0.47
CA TYR A 50 -5.17 -4.29 -0.44
C TYR A 50 -5.66 -5.15 -1.60
N ILE A 51 -4.75 -5.58 -2.43
CA ILE A 51 -5.11 -6.39 -3.60
C ILE A 51 -4.45 -7.77 -3.56
#